data_52d2ae9194167dc923d857f0fe0f1eba
#
_entry.id   52d2ae9194167dc923d857f0fe0f1eba
#
_cell.length_a   1.000
_cell.length_b   1.000
_cell.length_c   1.000
_cell.angle_alpha   90.00
_cell.angle_beta   90.00
_cell.angle_gamma   90.00
#
_symmetry.space_group_name_H-M   'P 1'
#
loop_
_entity.id
_entity.type
_entity.pdbx_description
1 polymer ?
#
loop_
_entity_poly.entity_id
_entity_poly.type
_entity_poly.pdbx_seq_one_letter_code
_entity_poly.pdbx_strand_id
1 'polypeptide(L)'
;MHPYRVNCRCPICGDSQKSKTKARGWILERSHELTVFYCHNCNASHNLRHFLKLVDPMLYNDYVSEHGLEKLSTKKKEPTALNFKTPKFRKRGSPLLKIKKISQLMPNHKARVYAESRKIPTNKHYKLYYASKFVEYVNSLIPGKLEMKEHSRLILPFIDQRGTVFGFQGRAFGSTDLRYITIMLDEDKEKVYGLQDLDYNSKYTVVEGPIDSLFLDNSIAMAGSSFKSLMRTENATIVFDNEPRNKQIVEKMEKCVKEGYKVCFWPDTPGKDINDMIISGMKSADIQLIIDSSSYSGLEAEMELITWKKV
;
A
#
# COMPACT_ATOMS: atom_id res chain seq x y z
N MET A 1 -28.89 15.59 36.63
CA MET A 1 -29.13 14.20 36.17
C MET A 1 -27.81 13.46 36.18
N HIS A 2 -27.76 12.27 36.76
CA HIS A 2 -26.53 11.45 36.69
C HIS A 2 -26.39 10.89 35.27
N PRO A 3 -25.20 10.91 34.68
CA PRO A 3 -25.00 10.38 33.37
C PRO A 3 -25.34 8.88 33.32
N TYR A 4 -26.02 8.44 32.26
CA TYR A 4 -26.39 7.05 32.08
C TYR A 4 -25.15 6.17 31.93
N ARG A 5 -25.11 5.05 32.70
CA ARG A 5 -23.99 4.12 32.70
C ARG A 5 -24.48 2.68 32.70
N VAL A 6 -24.06 1.89 31.75
CA VAL A 6 -24.36 0.45 31.68
C VAL A 6 -23.06 -0.34 31.72
N ASN A 7 -23.00 -1.28 32.66
CA ASN A 7 -21.92 -2.24 32.72
C ASN A 7 -22.34 -3.54 32.00
N CYS A 8 -21.49 -4.04 31.11
CA CYS A 8 -21.76 -5.26 30.33
C CYS A 8 -20.48 -6.09 30.13
N ARG A 9 -20.65 -7.35 29.79
CA ARG A 9 -19.52 -8.12 29.25
C ARG A 9 -19.13 -7.54 27.90
N CYS A 10 -17.82 -7.42 27.68
CA CYS A 10 -17.33 -6.89 26.43
C CYS A 10 -17.62 -7.86 25.28
N PRO A 11 -18.43 -7.49 24.28
CA PRO A 11 -18.73 -8.37 23.15
C PRO A 11 -17.55 -8.51 22.18
N ILE A 12 -16.53 -7.64 22.29
CA ILE A 12 -15.36 -7.63 21.41
C ILE A 12 -14.32 -8.66 21.91
N CYS A 13 -14.00 -8.68 23.21
CA CYS A 13 -12.97 -9.57 23.76
C CYS A 13 -13.53 -10.69 24.66
N GLY A 14 -14.82 -10.74 24.91
CA GLY A 14 -15.45 -11.71 25.80
C GLY A 14 -15.07 -11.62 27.28
N ASP A 15 -14.36 -10.53 27.69
CA ASP A 15 -13.82 -10.33 29.03
C ASP A 15 -12.87 -11.43 29.52
N SER A 16 -13.24 -12.14 30.60
CA SER A 16 -12.42 -13.19 31.21
C SER A 16 -12.85 -14.57 30.74
N GLN A 17 -11.91 -15.38 30.26
CA GLN A 17 -12.14 -16.79 29.96
C GLN A 17 -12.38 -17.63 31.22
N LYS A 18 -11.89 -17.18 32.39
CA LYS A 18 -11.97 -17.90 33.66
C LYS A 18 -13.25 -17.58 34.48
N SER A 19 -13.94 -16.49 34.18
CA SER A 19 -15.13 -16.06 34.93
C SER A 19 -16.21 -15.55 33.98
N LYS A 20 -17.36 -16.19 34.02
CA LYS A 20 -18.55 -15.84 33.22
C LYS A 20 -19.31 -14.61 33.79
N THR A 21 -19.02 -14.18 35.02
CA THR A 21 -19.69 -13.09 35.72
C THR A 21 -18.94 -11.75 35.66
N LYS A 22 -17.67 -11.74 35.27
CA LYS A 22 -16.90 -10.48 35.13
C LYS A 22 -17.35 -9.68 33.91
N ALA A 23 -17.78 -8.44 34.15
CA ALA A 23 -18.19 -7.48 33.15
C ALA A 23 -17.27 -6.24 33.23
N ARG A 24 -16.46 -5.99 32.19
CA ARG A 24 -15.49 -4.90 32.11
C ARG A 24 -15.77 -3.91 30.96
N GLY A 25 -16.82 -4.18 30.20
CA GLY A 25 -17.35 -3.25 29.21
C GLY A 25 -18.28 -2.23 29.86
N TRP A 26 -18.22 -1.00 29.40
CA TRP A 26 -19.04 0.10 29.88
C TRP A 26 -19.59 0.90 28.71
N ILE A 27 -20.89 1.18 28.73
CA ILE A 27 -21.53 2.17 27.86
C ILE A 27 -21.76 3.40 28.73
N LEU A 28 -21.21 4.53 28.35
CA LEU A 28 -21.18 5.76 29.12
C LEU A 28 -21.73 6.91 28.28
N GLU A 29 -22.73 7.59 28.79
CA GLU A 29 -23.18 8.88 28.26
C GLU A 29 -22.28 9.99 28.80
N ARG A 30 -21.50 10.64 27.93
CA ARG A 30 -20.63 11.78 28.28
C ARG A 30 -21.31 13.12 28.09
N SER A 31 -22.29 13.20 27.19
CA SER A 31 -23.18 14.35 26.96
C SER A 31 -24.46 13.86 26.26
N HIS A 32 -25.50 14.70 26.17
CA HIS A 32 -26.77 14.35 25.50
C HIS A 32 -26.62 13.82 24.06
N GLU A 33 -25.45 14.06 23.41
CA GLU A 33 -25.20 13.61 22.05
C GLU A 33 -24.01 12.62 21.93
N LEU A 34 -23.35 12.31 23.05
CA LEU A 34 -22.11 11.49 23.00
C LEU A 34 -22.18 10.31 23.96
N THR A 35 -22.55 9.17 23.42
CA THR A 35 -22.45 7.87 24.10
C THR A 35 -21.25 7.09 23.58
N VAL A 36 -20.43 6.57 24.48
CA VAL A 36 -19.20 5.83 24.16
C VAL A 36 -19.21 4.46 24.84
N PHE A 37 -18.71 3.45 24.15
CA PHE A 37 -18.34 2.16 24.72
C PHE A 37 -16.87 2.16 25.09
N TYR A 38 -16.52 1.62 26.25
CA TYR A 38 -15.14 1.39 26.68
C TYR A 38 -15.01 0.05 27.42
N CYS A 39 -13.94 -0.70 27.17
CA CYS A 39 -13.64 -1.95 27.86
C CYS A 39 -12.31 -1.88 28.60
N HIS A 40 -12.31 -2.11 29.91
CA HIS A 40 -11.11 -2.14 30.75
C HIS A 40 -10.22 -3.40 30.54
N ASN A 41 -10.69 -4.39 29.80
CA ASN A 41 -9.92 -5.60 29.55
C ASN A 41 -9.09 -5.52 28.26
N CYS A 42 -9.68 -5.05 27.16
CA CYS A 42 -9.00 -4.95 25.86
C CYS A 42 -8.73 -3.52 25.41
N ASN A 43 -9.07 -2.53 26.23
CA ASN A 43 -8.95 -1.09 25.95
C ASN A 43 -9.69 -0.62 24.68
N ALA A 44 -10.65 -1.44 24.17
CA ALA A 44 -11.49 -1.01 23.06
C ALA A 44 -12.31 0.21 23.47
N SER A 45 -12.27 1.26 22.65
CA SER A 45 -13.01 2.51 22.85
C SER A 45 -13.68 2.91 21.54
N HIS A 46 -15.01 3.00 21.53
CA HIS A 46 -15.79 3.29 20.34
C HIS A 46 -16.96 4.22 20.68
N ASN A 47 -17.35 5.11 19.75
CA ASN A 47 -18.66 5.78 19.86
C ASN A 47 -19.77 4.75 19.64
N LEU A 48 -20.99 5.06 20.12
CA LEU A 48 -22.11 4.12 20.10
C LEU A 48 -22.41 3.61 18.68
N ARG A 49 -22.39 4.47 17.68
CA ARG A 49 -22.64 4.10 16.28
C ARG A 49 -21.65 3.07 15.76
N HIS A 50 -20.36 3.25 16.05
CA HIS A 50 -19.32 2.31 15.62
C HIS A 50 -19.37 1.00 16.41
N PHE A 51 -19.68 1.09 17.72
CA PHE A 51 -19.86 -0.08 18.57
C PHE A 51 -21.01 -0.96 18.09
N LEU A 52 -22.18 -0.38 17.81
CA LEU A 52 -23.34 -1.11 17.28
C LEU A 52 -23.02 -1.80 15.95
N LYS A 53 -22.33 -1.11 15.06
CA LYS A 53 -21.92 -1.69 13.76
C LYS A 53 -21.02 -2.93 13.91
N LEU A 54 -20.18 -2.98 14.96
CA LEU A 54 -19.30 -4.10 15.24
C LEU A 54 -20.00 -5.28 15.90
N VAL A 55 -21.03 -5.00 16.72
CA VAL A 55 -21.62 -5.99 17.62
C VAL A 55 -22.94 -6.52 17.11
N ASP A 56 -23.77 -5.66 16.53
CA ASP A 56 -25.09 -6.03 16.02
C ASP A 56 -25.49 -5.13 14.84
N PRO A 57 -25.36 -5.64 13.59
CA PRO A 57 -25.72 -4.90 12.39
C PRO A 57 -27.22 -4.53 12.31
N MET A 58 -28.11 -5.29 12.94
CA MET A 58 -29.56 -4.98 12.95
C MET A 58 -29.82 -3.78 13.84
N LEU A 59 -29.35 -3.79 15.10
CA LEU A 59 -29.43 -2.65 16.00
C LEU A 59 -28.73 -1.40 15.45
N TYR A 60 -27.66 -1.58 14.68
CA TYR A 60 -27.02 -0.47 13.98
C TYR A 60 -27.94 0.19 12.95
N ASN A 61 -28.65 -0.62 12.14
CA ASN A 61 -29.60 -0.09 11.14
C ASN A 61 -30.78 0.62 11.80
N ASP A 62 -31.32 0.05 12.89
CA ASP A 62 -32.41 0.67 13.67
C ASP A 62 -31.94 2.01 14.26
N TYR A 63 -30.77 2.03 14.88
CA TYR A 63 -30.17 3.26 15.42
C TYR A 63 -29.95 4.34 14.35
N VAL A 64 -29.49 3.97 13.16
CA VAL A 64 -29.31 4.91 12.05
C VAL A 64 -30.64 5.41 11.50
N SER A 65 -31.66 4.54 11.46
CA SER A 65 -33.00 4.91 11.01
C SER A 65 -33.67 5.90 11.97
N GLU A 66 -33.58 5.68 13.27
CA GLU A 66 -34.16 6.57 14.29
C GLU A 66 -33.43 7.92 14.38
N HIS A 67 -32.09 7.90 14.46
CA HIS A 67 -31.29 9.11 14.66
C HIS A 67 -30.90 9.81 13.34
N GLY A 68 -31.00 9.12 12.20
CA GLY A 68 -30.83 9.71 10.87
C GLY A 68 -32.00 10.58 10.43
N LEU A 69 -33.24 10.26 10.87
CA LEU A 69 -34.45 11.01 10.54
C LEU A 69 -34.59 12.29 11.38
N GLU A 70 -34.10 12.29 12.62
CA GLU A 70 -34.14 13.51 13.47
C GLU A 70 -33.29 14.66 12.89
N LYS A 71 -32.21 14.38 12.18
CA LYS A 71 -31.42 15.42 11.47
C LYS A 71 -32.12 16.00 10.26
N LEU A 72 -33.17 15.36 9.75
CA LEU A 72 -33.96 15.84 8.60
C LEU A 72 -35.18 16.63 9.00
N SER A 73 -35.68 16.49 10.26
CA SER A 73 -36.92 17.11 10.71
C SER A 73 -36.78 18.46 11.42
N THR A 74 -35.58 18.90 11.77
CA THR A 74 -35.35 20.18 12.44
C THR A 74 -34.54 21.14 11.59
N LYS A 75 -35.10 21.67 10.49
CA LYS A 75 -34.71 22.98 9.94
C LYS A 75 -35.77 23.58 9.03
N LYS A 76 -36.80 24.20 9.62
CA LYS A 76 -37.38 25.43 9.07
C LYS A 76 -36.94 26.56 10.01
N LYS A 77 -35.79 27.14 9.76
CA LYS A 77 -35.43 28.50 10.16
C LYS A 77 -35.09 29.28 8.90
N GLU A 78 -35.72 30.47 8.80
CA GLU A 78 -35.52 31.41 7.69
C GLU A 78 -34.05 31.73 7.47
N PRO A 79 -33.63 32.06 6.23
CA PRO A 79 -32.22 32.26 5.90
C PRO A 79 -31.73 33.57 6.48
N THR A 80 -31.17 33.55 7.66
CA THR A 80 -30.16 34.53 8.05
C THR A 80 -28.95 34.27 7.13
N ALA A 81 -28.51 35.29 6.40
CA ALA A 81 -27.35 35.24 5.56
C ALA A 81 -26.14 34.78 6.39
N LEU A 82 -25.91 33.48 6.44
CA LEU A 82 -24.72 32.89 7.03
C LEU A 82 -23.57 33.14 6.09
N ASN A 83 -22.73 34.04 6.50
CA ASN A 83 -21.44 34.31 5.88
C ASN A 83 -20.57 33.07 6.08
N PHE A 84 -20.79 32.04 5.24
CA PHE A 84 -19.92 30.87 5.18
C PHE A 84 -18.59 31.37 4.64
N LYS A 85 -17.61 31.59 5.50
CA LYS A 85 -16.23 31.47 5.10
C LYS A 85 -16.10 30.08 4.50
N THR A 86 -16.19 30.02 3.15
CA THR A 86 -15.91 28.79 2.41
C THR A 86 -14.63 28.20 3.00
N PRO A 87 -14.67 26.96 3.53
CA PRO A 87 -13.43 26.33 3.98
C PRO A 87 -12.53 26.37 2.77
N LYS A 88 -11.42 27.11 2.87
CA LYS A 88 -10.36 27.04 1.89
C LYS A 88 -9.80 25.64 2.01
N PHE A 89 -10.43 24.68 1.33
CA PHE A 89 -9.77 23.44 0.99
C PHE A 89 -8.52 23.86 0.24
N ARG A 90 -7.39 23.92 0.92
CA ARG A 90 -6.11 23.83 0.24
C ARG A 90 -6.17 22.46 -0.45
N LYS A 91 -6.60 22.47 -1.73
CA LYS A 91 -6.26 21.42 -2.66
C LYS A 91 -4.73 21.47 -2.66
N ARG A 92 -4.09 20.66 -1.81
CA ARG A 92 -2.71 20.28 -2.05
C ARG A 92 -2.80 19.53 -3.37
N GLY A 93 -2.50 20.25 -4.47
CA GLY A 93 -2.46 19.63 -5.77
C GLY A 93 -1.53 18.44 -5.69
N SER A 94 -1.88 17.34 -6.35
CA SER A 94 -1.01 16.15 -6.36
C SER A 94 0.43 16.58 -6.61
N PRO A 95 1.41 16.11 -5.83
CA PRO A 95 2.83 16.39 -6.06
C PRO A 95 3.25 16.18 -7.52
N LEU A 96 2.60 15.21 -8.20
CA LEU A 96 2.89 14.84 -9.58
C LEU A 96 2.48 15.89 -10.62
N LEU A 97 1.66 16.89 -10.27
CA LEU A 97 1.28 17.98 -11.20
C LEU A 97 2.46 18.87 -11.61
N LYS A 98 3.55 18.86 -10.84
CA LYS A 98 4.75 19.65 -11.11
C LYS A 98 5.71 19.01 -12.11
N ILE A 99 5.48 17.75 -12.48
CA ILE A 99 6.37 16.94 -13.33
C ILE A 99 5.57 16.25 -14.44
N LYS A 100 6.22 15.98 -15.58
CA LYS A 100 5.56 15.39 -16.75
C LYS A 100 5.58 13.86 -16.67
N LYS A 101 4.51 13.24 -17.16
CA LYS A 101 4.48 11.78 -17.40
C LYS A 101 5.41 11.43 -18.56
N ILE A 102 5.99 10.24 -18.53
CA ILE A 102 6.81 9.74 -19.65
C ILE A 102 6.00 9.69 -20.96
N SER A 103 4.71 9.32 -20.89
CA SER A 103 3.80 9.31 -22.04
C SER A 103 3.57 10.68 -22.69
N GLN A 104 3.88 11.78 -22.00
CA GLN A 104 3.73 13.17 -22.48
C GLN A 104 5.03 13.71 -23.08
N LEU A 105 6.12 12.98 -23.02
CA LEU A 105 7.43 13.41 -23.51
C LEU A 105 7.60 13.01 -24.99
N MET A 106 8.40 13.83 -25.70
CA MET A 106 8.74 13.53 -27.10
C MET A 106 9.48 12.17 -27.21
N PRO A 107 9.36 11.45 -28.31
CA PRO A 107 10.02 10.16 -28.50
C PRO A 107 11.54 10.16 -28.28
N ASN A 108 12.21 11.24 -28.65
CA ASN A 108 13.67 11.41 -28.48
C ASN A 108 14.08 11.93 -27.11
N HIS A 109 13.12 12.14 -26.19
CA HIS A 109 13.46 12.59 -24.84
C HIS A 109 14.15 11.47 -24.04
N LYS A 110 15.29 11.80 -23.39
CA LYS A 110 16.12 10.83 -22.67
C LYS A 110 15.38 9.87 -21.73
N ALA A 111 14.35 10.37 -21.02
CA ALA A 111 13.58 9.56 -20.09
C ALA A 111 12.63 8.59 -20.81
N ARG A 112 12.13 8.97 -21.99
CA ARG A 112 11.31 8.09 -22.82
C ARG A 112 12.20 7.04 -23.51
N VAL A 113 13.33 7.44 -24.08
CA VAL A 113 14.32 6.52 -24.62
C VAL A 113 14.78 5.50 -23.58
N TYR A 114 14.99 5.95 -22.33
CA TYR A 114 15.31 5.06 -21.23
C TYR A 114 14.20 4.04 -20.96
N ALA A 115 12.94 4.47 -20.87
CA ALA A 115 11.82 3.54 -20.65
C ALA A 115 11.69 2.52 -21.81
N GLU A 116 11.89 2.96 -23.05
CA GLU A 116 11.87 2.12 -24.24
C GLU A 116 13.06 1.15 -24.29
N SER A 117 14.27 1.57 -23.89
CA SER A 117 15.44 0.70 -23.79
C SER A 117 15.29 -0.40 -22.73
N ARG A 118 14.49 -0.12 -21.69
CA ARG A 118 14.08 -1.09 -20.68
C ARG A 118 12.91 -1.96 -21.14
N LYS A 119 12.43 -1.79 -22.37
CA LYS A 119 11.25 -2.47 -22.93
C LYS A 119 9.96 -2.28 -22.10
N ILE A 120 9.86 -1.21 -21.30
CA ILE A 120 8.66 -0.93 -20.51
C ILE A 120 7.49 -0.73 -21.48
N PRO A 121 6.37 -1.45 -21.31
CA PRO A 121 5.21 -1.35 -22.21
C PRO A 121 4.71 0.09 -22.33
N THR A 122 4.47 0.55 -23.58
CA THR A 122 4.08 1.95 -23.85
C THR A 122 2.78 2.33 -23.13
N ASN A 123 1.85 1.39 -22.98
CA ASN A 123 0.62 1.56 -22.23
C ASN A 123 0.85 1.71 -20.69
N LYS A 124 2.05 1.51 -20.19
CA LYS A 124 2.43 1.75 -18.79
C LYS A 124 3.22 3.05 -18.59
N HIS A 125 3.62 3.75 -19.68
CA HIS A 125 4.41 4.99 -19.60
C HIS A 125 3.69 6.12 -18.83
N TYR A 126 2.35 6.11 -18.75
CA TYR A 126 1.59 7.09 -17.97
C TYR A 126 1.77 6.95 -16.46
N LYS A 127 2.26 5.80 -15.97
CA LYS A 127 2.56 5.52 -14.57
C LYS A 127 3.90 6.09 -14.11
N LEU A 128 4.75 6.47 -15.07
CA LEU A 128 6.11 6.95 -14.85
C LEU A 128 6.20 8.44 -15.11
N TYR A 129 7.02 9.14 -14.33
CA TYR A 129 7.18 10.59 -14.45
C TYR A 129 8.66 10.97 -14.57
N TYR A 130 8.92 12.18 -15.01
CA TYR A 130 10.24 12.73 -15.20
C TYR A 130 10.43 14.00 -14.39
N ALA A 131 11.39 13.98 -13.45
CA ALA A 131 11.85 15.17 -12.75
C ALA A 131 13.18 15.62 -13.38
N SER A 132 13.17 16.76 -14.08
CA SER A 132 14.37 17.33 -14.71
C SER A 132 15.35 17.87 -13.66
N LYS A 133 14.80 18.44 -12.59
CA LYS A 133 15.50 18.94 -11.41
C LYS A 133 14.96 18.22 -10.18
N PHE A 134 15.59 17.08 -9.88
CA PHE A 134 15.08 16.17 -8.85
C PHE A 134 15.23 16.73 -7.44
N VAL A 135 16.36 17.38 -7.14
CA VAL A 135 16.61 17.93 -5.80
C VAL A 135 15.69 19.11 -5.52
N GLU A 136 15.53 20.02 -6.48
CA GLU A 136 14.58 21.15 -6.39
C GLU A 136 13.14 20.65 -6.24
N TYR A 137 12.77 19.61 -7.00
CA TYR A 137 11.45 18.98 -6.91
C TYR A 137 11.19 18.41 -5.52
N VAL A 138 12.10 17.60 -4.97
CA VAL A 138 11.98 17.03 -3.64
C VAL A 138 11.90 18.10 -2.56
N ASN A 139 12.80 19.09 -2.60
CA ASN A 139 12.86 20.15 -1.62
C ASN A 139 11.64 21.11 -1.71
N SER A 140 10.97 21.17 -2.86
CA SER A 140 9.68 21.87 -2.99
C SER A 140 8.51 21.16 -2.29
N LEU A 141 8.65 19.88 -2.00
CA LEU A 141 7.67 19.05 -1.28
C LEU A 141 8.01 18.93 0.21
N ILE A 142 9.29 18.71 0.49
CA ILE A 142 9.85 18.60 1.85
C ILE A 142 11.10 19.49 1.89
N PRO A 143 11.00 20.70 2.45
CA PRO A 143 12.12 21.63 2.51
C PRO A 143 13.37 21.04 3.18
N GLY A 144 14.53 21.15 2.54
CA GLY A 144 15.81 20.67 3.08
C GLY A 144 15.99 19.15 3.11
N LYS A 145 15.13 18.37 2.45
CA LYS A 145 15.22 16.90 2.47
C LYS A 145 16.47 16.37 1.76
N LEU A 146 16.90 17.04 0.70
CA LEU A 146 18.08 16.63 -0.07
C LEU A 146 19.09 17.78 -0.19
N GLU A 147 20.34 17.48 0.19
CA GLU A 147 21.51 18.34 0.05
C GLU A 147 22.52 17.65 -0.87
N MET A 148 22.29 17.74 -2.18
CA MET A 148 23.14 17.12 -3.19
C MET A 148 23.08 17.90 -4.50
N LYS A 149 24.03 17.62 -5.41
CA LYS A 149 24.08 18.24 -6.74
C LYS A 149 22.80 17.93 -7.52
N GLU A 150 22.28 18.93 -8.22
CA GLU A 150 21.08 18.80 -9.04
C GLU A 150 21.26 17.79 -10.19
N HIS A 151 20.24 16.97 -10.39
CA HIS A 151 20.24 15.96 -11.45
C HIS A 151 18.80 15.54 -11.79
N SER A 152 18.63 14.85 -12.90
CA SER A 152 17.31 14.36 -13.33
C SER A 152 17.10 12.91 -12.97
N ARG A 153 15.83 12.53 -12.67
CA ARG A 153 15.45 11.16 -12.36
C ARG A 153 14.12 10.75 -13.00
N LEU A 154 13.99 9.48 -13.26
CA LEU A 154 12.71 8.82 -13.48
C LEU A 154 11.99 8.69 -12.13
N ILE A 155 10.72 9.08 -12.05
CA ILE A 155 9.92 9.01 -10.83
C ILE A 155 8.88 7.90 -10.93
N LEU A 156 8.89 7.02 -9.95
CA LEU A 156 7.94 5.93 -9.75
C LEU A 156 7.11 6.26 -8.49
N PRO A 157 5.90 6.83 -8.65
CA PRO A 157 5.11 7.33 -7.53
C PRO A 157 4.44 6.20 -6.75
N PHE A 158 4.43 6.30 -5.43
CA PHE A 158 3.65 5.44 -4.55
C PHE A 158 2.29 6.11 -4.33
N ILE A 159 1.26 5.48 -4.86
CA ILE A 159 -0.11 5.99 -4.87
C ILE A 159 -1.01 4.94 -4.22
N ASP A 160 -1.83 5.36 -3.28
CA ASP A 160 -2.81 4.47 -2.64
C ASP A 160 -4.07 4.30 -3.49
N GLN A 161 -4.96 3.39 -3.10
CA GLN A 161 -6.22 3.10 -3.79
C GLN A 161 -7.18 4.31 -3.86
N ARG A 162 -6.95 5.36 -3.06
CA ARG A 162 -7.71 6.61 -3.10
C ARG A 162 -7.11 7.63 -4.07
N GLY A 163 -6.01 7.27 -4.74
CA GLY A 163 -5.27 8.17 -5.65
C GLY A 163 -4.36 9.17 -4.93
N THR A 164 -4.11 9.00 -3.63
CA THR A 164 -3.22 9.87 -2.86
C THR A 164 -1.78 9.44 -3.02
N VAL A 165 -0.91 10.37 -3.42
CA VAL A 165 0.53 10.13 -3.50
C VAL A 165 1.13 10.23 -2.10
N PHE A 166 1.70 9.14 -1.59
CA PHE A 166 2.29 9.07 -0.25
C PHE A 166 3.82 8.94 -0.26
N GLY A 167 4.41 8.81 -1.45
CA GLY A 167 5.85 8.73 -1.64
C GLY A 167 6.20 8.51 -3.10
N PHE A 168 7.46 8.38 -3.40
CA PHE A 168 7.97 8.01 -4.72
C PHE A 168 9.41 7.52 -4.64
N GLN A 169 9.80 6.78 -5.66
CA GLN A 169 11.18 6.40 -5.88
C GLN A 169 11.74 7.11 -7.10
N GLY A 170 12.89 7.75 -6.95
CA GLY A 170 13.62 8.42 -8.04
C GLY A 170 14.75 7.54 -8.55
N ARG A 171 14.64 7.01 -9.79
CA ARG A 171 15.68 6.20 -10.43
C ARG A 171 16.58 7.06 -11.31
N ALA A 172 17.89 6.88 -11.19
CA ALA A 172 18.86 7.51 -12.07
C ALA A 172 18.84 6.88 -13.48
N PHE A 173 19.17 7.69 -14.51
CA PHE A 173 19.22 7.23 -15.90
C PHE A 173 20.55 6.55 -16.28
N GLY A 174 21.61 6.78 -15.54
CA GLY A 174 22.94 6.23 -15.80
C GLY A 174 23.49 5.41 -14.65
N SER A 175 24.74 4.99 -14.76
CA SER A 175 25.48 4.34 -13.67
C SER A 175 25.81 5.39 -12.60
N THR A 176 25.40 5.12 -11.37
CA THR A 176 25.67 5.98 -10.20
C THR A 176 25.54 5.14 -8.94
N ASP A 177 26.28 5.49 -7.90
CA ASP A 177 26.25 4.82 -6.59
C ASP A 177 24.85 4.87 -5.96
N LEU A 178 24.12 6.00 -6.17
CA LEU A 178 22.74 6.17 -5.72
C LEU A 178 21.76 5.91 -6.87
N ARG A 179 21.65 4.64 -7.26
CA ARG A 179 20.73 4.23 -8.33
C ARG A 179 19.29 4.59 -8.03
N TYR A 180 18.85 4.40 -6.80
CA TYR A 180 17.51 4.71 -6.32
C TYR A 180 17.56 5.63 -5.11
N ILE A 181 16.66 6.63 -5.08
CA ILE A 181 16.40 7.47 -3.91
C ILE A 181 14.90 7.39 -3.62
N THR A 182 14.54 6.95 -2.43
CA THR A 182 13.13 6.86 -2.00
C THR A 182 12.77 8.04 -1.12
N ILE A 183 11.69 8.73 -1.44
CA ILE A 183 11.14 9.86 -0.69
C ILE A 183 9.74 9.49 -0.23
N MET A 184 9.53 9.49 1.07
CA MET A 184 8.21 9.33 1.67
C MET A 184 7.63 10.71 1.99
N LEU A 185 6.37 10.92 1.62
CA LEU A 185 5.57 12.10 1.97
C LEU A 185 4.69 11.81 3.18
N ASP A 186 4.47 10.53 3.45
CA ASP A 186 3.80 9.97 4.62
C ASP A 186 4.69 8.83 5.15
N GLU A 187 5.42 9.10 6.23
CA GLU A 187 6.39 8.16 6.81
C GLU A 187 5.71 6.96 7.51
N ASP A 188 4.40 7.07 7.80
CA ASP A 188 3.63 5.97 8.41
C ASP A 188 3.25 4.89 7.41
N LYS A 189 3.39 5.16 6.10
CA LYS A 189 3.08 4.21 5.02
C LYS A 189 4.30 3.39 4.59
N GLU A 190 4.05 2.15 4.22
CA GLU A 190 5.07 1.28 3.65
C GLU A 190 5.46 1.71 2.22
N LYS A 191 6.71 1.45 1.83
CA LYS A 191 7.27 1.81 0.52
C LYS A 191 6.79 0.83 -0.54
N VAL A 192 5.55 0.95 -0.96
CA VAL A 192 4.91 0.06 -1.94
C VAL A 192 4.50 0.82 -3.19
N TYR A 193 4.92 0.32 -4.34
CA TYR A 193 4.52 0.81 -5.65
C TYR A 193 3.39 -0.06 -6.21
N GLY A 194 2.42 0.55 -6.90
CA GLY A 194 1.37 -0.15 -7.63
C GLY A 194 0.04 -0.36 -6.89
N LEU A 195 -0.11 0.10 -5.64
CA LEU A 195 -1.32 -0.11 -4.84
C LEU A 195 -2.59 0.47 -5.46
N GLN A 196 -2.49 1.53 -6.25
CA GLN A 196 -3.64 2.18 -6.88
C GLN A 196 -4.39 1.28 -7.88
N ASP A 197 -3.69 0.30 -8.44
CA ASP A 197 -4.23 -0.58 -9.49
C ASP A 197 -4.41 -2.03 -8.99
N LEU A 198 -4.11 -2.30 -7.71
CA LEU A 198 -4.14 -3.64 -7.16
C LEU A 198 -5.56 -4.12 -6.88
N ASP A 199 -5.92 -5.27 -7.45
CA ASP A 199 -7.09 -6.05 -7.08
C ASP A 199 -6.71 -7.13 -6.06
N TYR A 200 -7.08 -6.93 -4.80
CA TYR A 200 -6.82 -7.87 -3.71
C TYR A 200 -7.67 -9.14 -3.77
N ASN A 201 -8.77 -9.13 -4.53
CA ASN A 201 -9.67 -10.28 -4.65
C ASN A 201 -9.17 -11.30 -5.68
N SER A 202 -8.24 -10.90 -6.53
CA SER A 202 -7.59 -11.75 -7.53
C SER A 202 -6.17 -12.10 -7.09
N LYS A 203 -5.58 -13.13 -7.70
CA LYS A 203 -4.15 -13.42 -7.51
C LYS A 203 -3.31 -12.21 -7.91
N TYR A 204 -2.33 -11.89 -7.12
CA TYR A 204 -1.39 -10.81 -7.40
C TYR A 204 0.05 -11.17 -7.06
N THR A 205 0.95 -10.50 -7.74
CA THR A 205 2.38 -10.73 -7.60
C THR A 205 3.03 -9.59 -6.84
N VAL A 206 3.96 -9.93 -5.96
CA VAL A 206 4.75 -8.99 -5.19
C VAL A 206 6.21 -9.14 -5.56
N VAL A 207 6.79 -8.12 -6.17
CA VAL A 207 8.20 -8.11 -6.63
C VAL A 207 9.05 -7.14 -5.81
N GLU A 208 10.38 -7.20 -5.95
CA GLU A 208 11.27 -6.26 -5.25
C GLU A 208 11.29 -4.88 -5.93
N GLY A 209 11.39 -4.83 -7.26
CA GLY A 209 11.58 -3.61 -8.03
C GLY A 209 10.32 -3.04 -8.66
N PRO A 210 10.04 -1.71 -8.54
CA PRO A 210 8.90 -1.08 -9.20
C PRO A 210 8.87 -1.22 -10.72
N ILE A 211 10.04 -1.32 -11.38
CA ILE A 211 10.10 -1.52 -12.83
C ILE A 211 9.64 -2.92 -13.20
N ASP A 212 10.00 -3.94 -12.41
CA ASP A 212 9.64 -5.34 -12.65
C ASP A 212 8.13 -5.55 -12.60
N SER A 213 7.45 -4.87 -11.68
CA SER A 213 5.99 -4.93 -11.58
C SER A 213 5.26 -4.40 -12.82
N LEU A 214 5.90 -3.56 -13.65
CA LEU A 214 5.28 -3.03 -14.86
C LEU A 214 5.06 -4.07 -15.97
N PHE A 215 5.75 -5.21 -15.88
CA PHE A 215 5.66 -6.31 -16.86
C PHE A 215 4.65 -7.36 -16.47
N LEU A 216 4.11 -7.31 -15.26
CA LEU A 216 3.16 -8.27 -14.72
C LEU A 216 1.77 -7.69 -14.62
N ASP A 217 0.78 -8.56 -14.68
CA ASP A 217 -0.59 -8.20 -14.37
C ASP A 217 -0.82 -8.26 -12.85
N ASN A 218 -1.72 -7.40 -12.35
CA ASN A 218 -2.09 -7.31 -10.95
C ASN A 218 -0.89 -7.48 -10.00
N SER A 219 0.04 -6.52 -10.03
CA SER A 219 1.31 -6.62 -9.33
C SER A 219 1.68 -5.36 -8.57
N ILE A 220 2.40 -5.54 -7.46
CA ILE A 220 2.99 -4.48 -6.64
C ILE A 220 4.48 -4.71 -6.46
N ALA A 221 5.19 -3.66 -6.08
CA ALA A 221 6.61 -3.78 -5.74
C ALA A 221 6.94 -3.20 -4.38
N MET A 222 7.82 -3.91 -3.66
CA MET A 222 8.34 -3.50 -2.36
C MET A 222 9.63 -2.69 -2.54
N ALA A 223 9.51 -1.40 -2.73
CA ALA A 223 10.63 -0.50 -3.02
C ALA A 223 11.61 -0.34 -1.82
N GLY A 224 12.13 -1.43 -1.31
CA GLY A 224 13.10 -1.47 -0.20
C GLY A 224 12.48 -1.60 1.19
N SER A 225 11.21 -1.97 1.32
CA SER A 225 10.58 -2.25 2.60
C SER A 225 10.54 -3.75 2.94
N SER A 226 10.32 -4.06 4.22
CA SER A 226 10.09 -5.42 4.67
C SER A 226 8.62 -5.81 4.46
N PHE A 227 8.41 -7.06 4.08
CA PHE A 227 7.13 -7.68 3.74
C PHE A 227 6.18 -7.88 4.95
N LYS A 228 5.71 -6.85 5.67
CA LYS A 228 5.04 -7.11 6.95
C LYS A 228 3.52 -7.03 6.98
N SER A 229 2.86 -6.19 6.21
CA SER A 229 1.42 -5.97 6.42
C SER A 229 0.51 -6.30 5.23
N LEU A 230 0.98 -6.11 4.01
CA LEU A 230 0.14 -6.24 2.81
C LEU A 230 0.06 -7.66 2.24
N MET A 231 0.85 -8.61 2.75
CA MET A 231 1.12 -9.88 2.07
C MET A 231 0.50 -11.11 2.72
N ARG A 232 -0.29 -10.96 3.77
CA ARG A 232 -0.95 -12.10 4.44
C ARG A 232 -2.25 -12.50 3.76
N THR A 233 -2.33 -12.40 2.44
CA THR A 233 -3.48 -12.89 1.71
C THR A 233 -3.09 -14.13 0.94
N GLU A 234 -3.98 -15.10 0.88
CA GLU A 234 -3.83 -16.34 0.09
C GLU A 234 -3.61 -16.07 -1.41
N ASN A 235 -3.92 -14.86 -1.85
CA ASN A 235 -3.79 -14.41 -3.23
C ASN A 235 -2.40 -13.88 -3.60
N ALA A 236 -1.53 -13.61 -2.62
CA ALA A 236 -0.22 -13.03 -2.87
C ALA A 236 0.83 -14.09 -3.23
N THR A 237 1.59 -13.86 -4.29
CA THR A 237 2.80 -14.63 -4.63
C THR A 237 4.01 -13.70 -4.57
N ILE A 238 5.01 -14.06 -3.77
CA ILE A 238 6.24 -13.28 -3.64
C ILE A 238 7.27 -13.76 -4.66
N VAL A 239 7.84 -12.80 -5.37
CA VAL A 239 8.84 -13.07 -6.41
C VAL A 239 10.08 -12.24 -6.13
N PHE A 240 11.15 -12.92 -5.77
CA PHE A 240 12.49 -12.34 -5.58
C PHE A 240 13.27 -12.33 -6.88
N ASP A 241 14.35 -11.55 -6.90
CA ASP A 241 15.31 -11.58 -8.00
C ASP A 241 15.92 -13.00 -8.14
N ASN A 242 16.18 -13.43 -9.37
CA ASN A 242 16.76 -14.75 -9.68
C ASN A 242 18.26 -14.78 -9.38
N GLU A 243 18.60 -14.66 -8.13
CA GLU A 243 19.98 -14.62 -7.63
C GLU A 243 20.24 -15.71 -6.57
N PRO A 244 20.25 -17.03 -6.94
CA PRO A 244 20.38 -18.13 -5.96
C PRO A 244 21.72 -18.17 -5.22
N ARG A 245 22.72 -17.40 -5.68
CA ARG A 245 24.02 -17.21 -5.02
C ARG A 245 24.09 -15.96 -4.15
N ASN A 246 23.04 -15.13 -4.13
CA ASN A 246 22.98 -13.94 -3.30
C ASN A 246 22.42 -14.29 -1.93
N LYS A 247 23.29 -14.31 -0.93
CA LYS A 247 22.95 -14.69 0.43
C LYS A 247 21.79 -13.88 1.01
N GLN A 248 21.73 -12.57 0.71
CA GLN A 248 20.64 -11.71 1.20
C GLN A 248 19.30 -12.08 0.60
N ILE A 249 19.23 -12.43 -0.69
CA ILE A 249 18.02 -12.90 -1.35
C ILE A 249 17.57 -14.23 -0.75
N VAL A 250 18.51 -15.18 -0.61
CA VAL A 250 18.21 -16.49 -0.01
C VAL A 250 17.68 -16.35 1.42
N GLU A 251 18.30 -15.52 2.28
CA GLU A 251 17.84 -15.25 3.64
C GLU A 251 16.41 -14.66 3.68
N LYS A 252 16.09 -13.73 2.76
CA LYS A 252 14.74 -13.18 2.62
C LYS A 252 13.73 -14.26 2.21
N MET A 253 14.08 -15.10 1.22
CA MET A 253 13.25 -16.22 0.78
C MET A 253 13.01 -17.23 1.91
N GLU A 254 14.06 -17.64 2.61
CA GLU A 254 13.95 -18.53 3.78
C GLU A 254 12.98 -18.00 4.84
N LYS A 255 13.06 -16.70 5.09
CA LYS A 255 12.14 -16.04 6.03
C LYS A 255 10.71 -16.08 5.53
N CYS A 256 10.45 -15.75 4.26
CA CYS A 256 9.12 -15.77 3.68
C CYS A 256 8.53 -17.19 3.67
N VAL A 257 9.32 -18.21 3.33
CA VAL A 257 8.91 -19.61 3.36
C VAL A 257 8.53 -20.06 4.78
N LYS A 258 9.37 -19.73 5.78
CA LYS A 258 9.08 -20.03 7.21
C LYS A 258 7.82 -19.31 7.74
N GLU A 259 7.53 -18.12 7.23
CA GLU A 259 6.33 -17.36 7.56
C GLU A 259 5.08 -17.85 6.80
N GLY A 260 5.21 -18.87 5.92
CA GLY A 260 4.12 -19.52 5.21
C GLY A 260 3.66 -18.80 3.94
N TYR A 261 4.45 -17.87 3.42
CA TYR A 261 4.12 -17.18 2.16
C TYR A 261 4.30 -18.09 0.95
N LYS A 262 3.53 -17.82 -0.10
CA LYS A 262 3.74 -18.43 -1.41
C LYS A 262 4.88 -17.69 -2.11
N VAL A 263 5.94 -18.42 -2.48
CA VAL A 263 7.18 -17.88 -3.06
C VAL A 263 7.44 -18.53 -4.42
N CYS A 264 7.85 -17.71 -5.39
CA CYS A 264 8.29 -18.18 -6.70
C CYS A 264 9.77 -18.60 -6.66
N PHE A 265 10.06 -19.78 -7.22
CA PHE A 265 11.42 -20.29 -7.44
C PHE A 265 11.69 -20.35 -8.94
N TRP A 266 12.55 -19.45 -9.39
CA TRP A 266 12.88 -19.36 -10.80
C TRP A 266 13.54 -20.65 -11.30
N PRO A 267 13.04 -21.28 -12.39
CA PRO A 267 13.76 -22.33 -13.07
C PRO A 267 15.02 -21.73 -13.73
N ASP A 268 15.75 -22.53 -14.50
CA ASP A 268 16.90 -22.04 -15.27
C ASP A 268 16.42 -21.03 -16.34
N THR A 269 16.35 -19.76 -15.97
CA THR A 269 15.88 -18.65 -16.80
C THR A 269 17.00 -17.63 -16.99
N PRO A 270 17.10 -16.98 -18.17
CA PRO A 270 18.08 -15.93 -18.41
C PRO A 270 17.70 -14.67 -17.61
N GLY A 271 18.69 -13.98 -17.07
CA GLY A 271 18.50 -12.71 -16.37
C GLY A 271 18.29 -12.88 -14.86
N LYS A 272 18.66 -11.84 -14.14
CA LYS A 272 18.62 -11.82 -12.66
C LYS A 272 17.32 -11.23 -12.10
N ASP A 273 16.64 -10.39 -12.87
CA ASP A 273 15.35 -9.78 -12.51
C ASP A 273 14.40 -9.85 -13.72
N ILE A 274 13.12 -9.56 -13.51
CA ILE A 274 12.10 -9.63 -14.56
C ILE A 274 12.44 -8.70 -15.72
N ASN A 275 12.96 -7.50 -15.46
CA ASN A 275 13.32 -6.59 -16.53
C ASN A 275 14.50 -7.11 -17.36
N ASP A 276 15.49 -7.74 -16.74
CA ASP A 276 16.61 -8.37 -17.48
C ASP A 276 16.11 -9.57 -18.32
N MET A 277 15.14 -10.36 -17.81
CA MET A 277 14.47 -11.43 -18.57
C MET A 277 13.76 -10.88 -19.81
N ILE A 278 13.02 -9.77 -19.67
CA ILE A 278 12.36 -9.09 -20.79
C ILE A 278 13.39 -8.55 -21.81
N ILE A 279 14.47 -7.97 -21.34
CA ILE A 279 15.55 -7.46 -22.22
C ILE A 279 16.21 -8.61 -22.99
N SER A 280 16.39 -9.78 -22.36
CA SER A 280 16.92 -10.99 -23.01
C SER A 280 15.98 -11.62 -24.04
N GLY A 281 14.72 -11.17 -24.12
CA GLY A 281 13.75 -11.59 -25.15
C GLY A 281 12.55 -12.39 -24.64
N MET A 282 12.45 -12.66 -23.34
CA MET A 282 11.27 -13.29 -22.76
C MET A 282 10.04 -12.36 -22.87
N LYS A 283 8.86 -12.95 -22.99
CA LYS A 283 7.60 -12.20 -23.00
C LYS A 283 6.99 -12.14 -21.59
N SER A 284 6.29 -11.07 -21.28
CA SER A 284 5.57 -10.92 -19.99
C SER A 284 4.64 -12.10 -19.69
N ALA A 285 3.94 -12.62 -20.71
CA ALA A 285 3.07 -13.78 -20.56
C ALA A 285 3.82 -15.05 -20.15
N ASP A 286 5.01 -15.29 -20.73
CA ASP A 286 5.82 -16.47 -20.39
C ASP A 286 6.37 -16.36 -18.96
N ILE A 287 6.78 -15.15 -18.56
CA ILE A 287 7.24 -14.86 -17.19
C ILE A 287 6.08 -15.10 -16.19
N GLN A 288 4.86 -14.61 -16.50
CA GLN A 288 3.69 -14.83 -15.66
C GLN A 288 3.37 -16.34 -15.52
N LEU A 289 3.44 -17.11 -16.62
CA LEU A 289 3.26 -18.57 -16.58
C LEU A 289 4.29 -19.26 -15.69
N ILE A 290 5.57 -18.85 -15.76
CA ILE A 290 6.62 -19.37 -14.89
C ILE A 290 6.30 -19.06 -13.42
N ILE A 291 5.92 -17.82 -13.10
CA ILE A 291 5.54 -17.44 -11.75
C ILE A 291 4.37 -18.29 -11.25
N ASP A 292 3.35 -18.48 -12.07
CA ASP A 292 2.17 -19.26 -11.68
C ASP A 292 2.47 -20.75 -11.47
N SER A 293 3.38 -21.32 -12.27
CA SER A 293 3.73 -22.76 -12.24
C SER A 293 4.87 -23.11 -11.27
N SER A 294 5.72 -22.14 -10.92
CA SER A 294 6.92 -22.36 -10.08
C SER A 294 6.82 -21.68 -8.72
N SER A 295 5.60 -21.52 -8.20
CA SER A 295 5.36 -20.88 -6.90
C SER A 295 4.77 -21.86 -5.92
N TYR A 296 5.42 -22.00 -4.79
CA TYR A 296 5.10 -23.01 -3.76
C TYR A 296 4.93 -22.35 -2.39
N SER A 297 4.28 -23.06 -1.45
CA SER A 297 4.11 -22.67 -0.06
C SER A 297 4.28 -23.88 0.88
N GLY A 298 4.49 -23.65 2.15
CA GLY A 298 4.66 -24.71 3.15
C GLY A 298 5.83 -25.65 2.83
N LEU A 299 5.66 -26.95 3.02
CA LEU A 299 6.73 -27.95 2.87
C LEU A 299 7.29 -28.00 1.44
N GLU A 300 6.44 -27.84 0.42
CA GLU A 300 6.91 -27.79 -0.98
C GLU A 300 7.89 -26.63 -1.20
N ALA A 301 7.58 -25.45 -0.65
CA ALA A 301 8.48 -24.31 -0.76
C ALA A 301 9.80 -24.51 -0.01
N GLU A 302 9.78 -25.23 1.13
CA GLU A 302 11.01 -25.59 1.85
C GLU A 302 11.91 -26.53 1.02
N MET A 303 11.32 -27.52 0.35
CA MET A 303 12.04 -28.45 -0.53
C MET A 303 12.60 -27.74 -1.77
N GLU A 304 11.79 -26.91 -2.43
CA GLU A 304 12.24 -26.13 -3.59
C GLU A 304 13.36 -25.16 -3.23
N LEU A 305 13.30 -24.52 -2.06
CA LEU A 305 14.35 -23.62 -1.59
C LEU A 305 15.70 -24.32 -1.43
N ILE A 306 15.71 -25.55 -0.92
CA ILE A 306 16.93 -26.35 -0.77
C ILE A 306 17.55 -26.63 -2.14
N THR A 307 16.74 -26.92 -3.14
CA THR A 307 17.19 -27.22 -4.51
C THR A 307 17.63 -25.95 -5.25
N TRP A 308 16.91 -24.84 -5.05
CA TRP A 308 17.13 -23.59 -5.76
C TRP A 308 18.36 -22.82 -5.28
N LYS A 309 18.61 -22.74 -3.96
CA LYS A 309 19.72 -22.00 -3.38
C LYS A 309 21.08 -22.63 -3.72
N LYS A 310 22.07 -21.76 -4.00
CA LYS A 310 23.45 -22.16 -4.34
C LYS A 310 24.49 -21.50 -3.42
N VAL A 311 24.08 -21.23 -2.15
CA VAL A 311 24.92 -20.65 -1.07
C VAL A 311 24.94 -21.58 0.13
#